data_bdac152d559e6531b8b7a14f0f8269c5
#
_entry.id   bdac152d559e6531b8b7a14f0f8269c5
#
_cell.length_a   1.000
_cell.length_b   1.000
_cell.length_c   1.000
_cell.angle_alpha   90.00
_cell.angle_beta   90.00
_cell.angle_gamma   90.00
#
_symmetry.space_group_name_H-M   'P 1'
#
loop_
_entity.id
_entity.type
_entity.pdbx_description
1 polymer ?
#
loop_
_entity_poly.entity_id
_entity_poly.type
_entity_poly.pdbx_seq_one_letter_code
_entity_poly.pdbx_strand_id
1 'polypeptide(L)'
;MAINLLTVQPHKVSRDLSGYITFLYGPPKCGKTTFGSKMPGHLLLAFERGYNAIPGVMAVDVTTWGEMKQIVRELKKPEVKAVYQSIIIDTADIAADACQKYVCNQLGIENIGDEDLEYVAVILYTEQKKEEK
;
A
#
# COMPACT_ATOMS: atom_id res chain seq x y z
N MET A 1 17.61 7.92 -27.14
CA MET A 1 17.38 9.20 -26.44
C MET A 1 18.73 9.75 -25.99
N ALA A 2 19.09 10.95 -26.41
CA ALA A 2 20.35 11.56 -25.99
C ALA A 2 20.19 12.17 -24.60
N ILE A 3 21.04 11.78 -23.63
CA ILE A 3 21.07 12.34 -22.29
C ILE A 3 21.85 13.68 -22.37
N ASN A 4 21.18 14.76 -21.98
CA ASN A 4 21.82 16.09 -21.91
C ASN A 4 22.08 16.46 -20.44
N LEU A 5 23.34 16.34 -20.01
CA LEU A 5 23.74 16.64 -18.65
C LEU A 5 23.66 18.14 -18.30
N LEU A 6 23.63 19.02 -19.28
CA LEU A 6 23.52 20.46 -19.06
C LEU A 6 22.11 20.91 -18.66
N THR A 7 21.11 20.04 -18.82
CA THR A 7 19.72 20.32 -18.43
C THR A 7 19.40 19.82 -17.01
N VAL A 8 20.35 19.17 -16.35
CA VAL A 8 20.15 18.67 -14.98
C VAL A 8 19.99 19.87 -14.04
N GLN A 9 18.88 19.91 -13.33
CA GLN A 9 18.59 20.92 -12.33
C GLN A 9 18.80 20.36 -10.91
N PRO A 10 19.23 21.20 -9.96
CA PRO A 10 19.30 20.79 -8.55
C PRO A 10 17.92 20.32 -8.06
N HIS A 11 17.90 19.18 -7.40
CA HIS A 11 16.68 18.68 -6.77
C HIS A 11 16.22 19.63 -5.67
N LYS A 12 14.95 20.04 -5.72
CA LYS A 12 14.34 20.82 -4.66
C LYS A 12 13.63 19.88 -3.71
N VAL A 13 14.05 19.88 -2.45
CA VAL A 13 13.39 19.12 -1.39
C VAL A 13 12.03 19.75 -1.11
N SER A 14 10.95 18.98 -1.30
CA SER A 14 9.62 19.40 -0.85
C SER A 14 9.57 19.42 0.68
N ARG A 15 8.96 20.45 1.25
CA ARG A 15 8.61 20.46 2.68
C ARG A 15 7.27 19.77 2.96
N ASP A 16 6.60 19.35 1.93
CA ASP A 16 5.36 18.61 1.97
C ASP A 16 5.65 17.11 1.87
N LEU A 17 4.95 16.30 2.66
CA LEU A 17 5.04 14.83 2.64
C LEU A 17 4.23 14.20 1.50
N SER A 18 3.52 14.99 0.71
CA SER A 18 2.76 14.51 -0.44
C SER A 18 3.65 13.76 -1.44
N GLY A 19 3.23 12.58 -1.84
CA GLY A 19 3.96 11.73 -2.76
C GLY A 19 5.11 10.92 -2.13
N TYR A 20 5.35 11.04 -0.83
CA TYR A 20 6.31 10.19 -0.13
C TYR A 20 5.66 8.96 0.48
N ILE A 21 6.40 7.86 0.44
CA ILE A 21 6.08 6.66 1.21
C ILE A 21 6.84 6.72 2.51
N THR A 22 6.11 6.69 3.62
CA THR A 22 6.70 6.73 4.98
C THR A 22 6.49 5.38 5.65
N PHE A 23 7.54 4.79 6.16
CA PHE A 23 7.48 3.56 6.92
C PHE A 23 7.70 3.86 8.41
N LEU A 24 6.69 3.54 9.24
CA LEU A 24 6.73 3.67 10.68
C LEU A 24 6.88 2.29 11.33
N TYR A 25 7.84 2.15 12.23
CA TYR A 25 8.04 0.92 12.98
C TYR A 25 8.26 1.23 14.47
N GLY A 26 7.95 0.28 15.31
CA GLY A 26 8.10 0.41 16.74
C GLY A 26 7.29 -0.65 17.50
N PRO A 27 7.45 -0.73 18.83
CA PRO A 27 6.74 -1.70 19.64
C PRO A 27 5.23 -1.49 19.61
N PRO A 28 4.43 -2.50 20.01
CA PRO A 28 2.99 -2.35 20.15
C PRO A 28 2.64 -1.16 21.06
N LYS A 29 1.54 -0.48 20.74
CA LYS A 29 0.99 0.65 21.52
C LYS A 29 1.89 1.89 21.63
N CYS A 30 2.91 2.03 20.77
CA CYS A 30 3.74 3.25 20.74
C CYS A 30 3.12 4.43 19.96
N GLY A 31 1.91 4.28 19.42
CA GLY A 31 1.17 5.35 18.75
C GLY A 31 1.28 5.38 17.22
N LYS A 32 1.71 4.30 16.57
CA LYS A 32 1.81 4.22 15.09
C LYS A 32 0.48 4.52 14.40
N THR A 33 -0.58 3.79 14.78
CA THR A 33 -1.92 3.97 14.22
C THR A 33 -2.49 5.35 14.54
N THR A 34 -2.26 5.85 15.75
CA THR A 34 -2.67 7.21 16.14
C THR A 34 -1.99 8.27 15.29
N PHE A 35 -0.70 8.12 15.01
CA PHE A 35 0.03 9.02 14.12
C PHE A 35 -0.59 9.03 12.71
N GLY A 36 -0.81 7.85 12.14
CA GLY A 36 -1.44 7.71 10.81
C GLY A 36 -2.83 8.34 10.76
N SER A 37 -3.64 8.16 11.81
CA SER A 37 -4.99 8.71 11.88
C SER A 37 -5.06 10.24 11.91
N LYS A 38 -3.95 10.91 12.16
CA LYS A 38 -3.84 12.38 12.14
C LYS A 38 -3.36 12.93 10.79
N MET A 39 -3.03 12.07 9.85
CA MET A 39 -2.66 12.53 8.50
C MET A 39 -3.88 13.13 7.79
N PRO A 40 -3.70 14.21 7.00
CA PRO A 40 -4.80 14.83 6.28
C PRO A 40 -5.48 13.86 5.33
N GLY A 41 -6.82 13.85 5.33
CA GLY A 41 -7.60 13.00 4.43
C GLY A 41 -7.21 11.52 4.51
N HIS A 42 -6.95 11.01 5.71
CA HIS A 42 -6.50 9.65 5.90
C HIS A 42 -7.60 8.61 5.60
N LEU A 43 -7.17 7.49 5.04
CA LEU A 43 -7.91 6.23 5.00
C LEU A 43 -6.99 5.14 5.57
N LEU A 44 -7.43 4.50 6.63
CA LEU A 44 -6.73 3.39 7.26
C LEU A 44 -7.19 2.07 6.65
N LEU A 45 -6.30 1.36 6.00
CA LEU A 45 -6.51 -0.02 5.55
C LEU A 45 -6.06 -0.95 6.67
N ALA A 46 -7.03 -1.41 7.47
CA ALA A 46 -6.78 -2.13 8.69
C ALA A 46 -6.73 -3.63 8.43
N PHE A 47 -5.53 -4.18 8.34
CA PHE A 47 -5.28 -5.62 8.40
C PHE A 47 -5.29 -6.11 9.86
N GLU A 48 -5.17 -5.18 10.80
CA GLU A 48 -5.25 -5.42 12.23
C GLU A 48 -6.22 -4.42 12.88
N ARG A 49 -7.08 -4.89 13.81
CA ARG A 49 -8.12 -4.05 14.43
C ARG A 49 -7.60 -3.25 15.62
N GLY A 50 -6.45 -2.57 15.48
CA GLY A 50 -5.88 -1.73 16.54
C GLY A 50 -6.50 -0.34 16.68
N TYR A 51 -7.42 0.05 15.81
CA TYR A 51 -7.95 1.41 15.74
C TYR A 51 -9.23 1.67 16.56
N ASN A 52 -9.81 0.65 17.17
CA ASN A 52 -11.12 0.75 17.84
C ASN A 52 -11.17 1.79 18.98
N ALA A 53 -10.01 2.10 19.58
CA ALA A 53 -9.90 3.10 20.64
C ALA A 53 -9.60 4.52 20.13
N ILE A 54 -9.49 4.73 18.81
CA ILE A 54 -9.12 6.00 18.21
C ILE A 54 -10.37 6.65 17.62
N PRO A 55 -10.87 7.75 18.21
CA PRO A 55 -12.06 8.41 17.69
C PRO A 55 -11.79 9.10 16.35
N GLY A 56 -12.79 9.09 15.48
CA GLY A 56 -12.75 9.82 14.20
C GLY A 56 -11.87 9.20 13.12
N VAL A 57 -11.35 7.98 13.32
CA VAL A 57 -10.54 7.30 12.31
C VAL A 57 -11.43 6.81 11.17
N MET A 58 -11.02 7.13 9.94
CA MET A 58 -11.62 6.60 8.72
C MET A 58 -10.90 5.30 8.35
N ALA A 59 -11.49 4.17 8.72
CA ALA A 59 -10.89 2.86 8.56
C ALA A 59 -11.77 1.91 7.76
N VAL A 60 -11.15 1.02 7.02
CA VAL A 60 -11.77 -0.14 6.39
C VAL A 60 -10.99 -1.39 6.75
N ASP A 61 -11.70 -2.40 7.23
CA ASP A 61 -11.11 -3.70 7.54
C ASP A 61 -10.76 -4.44 6.26
N VAL A 62 -9.56 -4.99 6.21
CA VAL A 62 -9.04 -5.76 5.07
C VAL A 62 -8.54 -7.11 5.58
N THR A 63 -9.10 -8.19 5.09
CA THR A 63 -8.71 -9.55 5.51
C THR A 63 -7.99 -10.32 4.42
N THR A 64 -8.27 -10.00 3.17
CA THR A 64 -7.70 -10.69 2.01
C THR A 64 -7.06 -9.73 1.04
N TRP A 65 -6.08 -10.22 0.26
CA TRP A 65 -5.47 -9.44 -0.81
C TRP A 65 -6.44 -9.10 -1.93
N GLY A 66 -7.46 -9.94 -2.15
CA GLY A 66 -8.55 -9.65 -3.10
C GLY A 66 -9.32 -8.39 -2.71
N GLU A 67 -9.64 -8.21 -1.42
CA GLU A 67 -10.26 -6.99 -0.90
C GLU A 67 -9.35 -5.77 -1.06
N MET A 68 -8.05 -5.94 -0.79
CA MET A 68 -7.05 -4.89 -1.03
C MET A 68 -7.05 -4.43 -2.48
N LYS A 69 -7.10 -5.36 -3.44
CA LYS A 69 -7.18 -5.05 -4.88
C LYS A 69 -8.45 -4.28 -5.24
N GLN A 70 -9.59 -4.60 -4.63
CA GLN A 70 -10.83 -3.86 -4.83
C GLN A 70 -10.72 -2.43 -4.29
N ILE A 71 -10.16 -2.25 -3.11
CA ILE A 71 -9.94 -0.93 -2.50
C ILE A 71 -9.02 -0.09 -3.39
N VAL A 72 -7.95 -0.65 -3.93
CA VAL A 72 -7.03 0.06 -4.85
C VAL A 72 -7.77 0.54 -6.10
N ARG A 73 -8.68 -0.28 -6.66
CA ARG A 73 -9.52 0.15 -7.81
C ARG A 73 -10.44 1.31 -7.44
N GLU A 74 -11.07 1.26 -6.27
CA GLU A 74 -11.92 2.35 -5.78
C GLU A 74 -11.12 3.65 -5.57
N LEU A 75 -9.90 3.54 -5.02
CA LEU A 75 -9.01 4.68 -4.79
C LEU A 75 -8.55 5.37 -6.09
N LYS A 76 -8.62 4.68 -7.23
CA LYS A 76 -8.29 5.29 -8.54
C LYS A 76 -9.39 6.21 -9.07
N LYS A 77 -10.60 6.13 -8.56
CA LYS A 77 -11.73 6.98 -8.98
C LYS A 77 -11.49 8.44 -8.57
N PRO A 78 -11.75 9.41 -9.47
CA PRO A 78 -11.49 10.83 -9.19
C PRO A 78 -12.23 11.36 -7.95
N GLU A 79 -13.46 10.95 -7.74
CA GLU A 79 -14.29 11.32 -6.59
C GLU A 79 -13.72 10.81 -5.27
N VAL A 80 -13.11 9.61 -5.26
CA VAL A 80 -12.49 9.02 -4.08
C VAL A 80 -11.15 9.69 -3.79
N LYS A 81 -10.36 9.98 -4.83
CA LYS A 81 -9.10 10.74 -4.70
C LYS A 81 -9.31 12.15 -4.14
N ALA A 82 -10.44 12.77 -4.41
CA ALA A 82 -10.77 14.08 -3.85
C ALA A 82 -11.01 14.04 -2.34
N VAL A 83 -11.40 12.89 -1.79
CA VAL A 83 -11.68 12.73 -0.35
C VAL A 83 -10.44 12.24 0.41
N TYR A 84 -9.74 11.24 -0.12
CA TYR A 84 -8.62 10.59 0.56
C TYR A 84 -7.28 11.05 -0.02
N GLN A 85 -6.46 11.69 0.82
CA GLN A 85 -5.14 12.22 0.45
C GLN A 85 -4.00 11.36 1.00
N SER A 86 -4.26 10.61 2.06
CA SER A 86 -3.27 9.77 2.73
C SER A 86 -3.82 8.36 2.93
N ILE A 87 -3.06 7.37 2.52
CA ILE A 87 -3.42 5.95 2.67
C ILE A 87 -2.46 5.34 3.69
N ILE A 88 -3.02 4.72 4.72
CA ILE A 88 -2.26 4.07 5.78
C ILE A 88 -2.54 2.56 5.72
N ILE A 89 -1.51 1.76 5.71
CA ILE A 89 -1.59 0.29 5.79
C ILE A 89 -1.13 -0.12 7.19
N ASP A 90 -2.02 -0.70 7.96
CA ASP A 90 -1.77 -1.13 9.33
C ASP A 90 -2.24 -2.60 9.51
N THR A 91 -1.35 -3.55 9.58
CA THR A 91 0.11 -3.46 9.53
C THR A 91 0.67 -4.03 8.22
N ALA A 92 1.85 -3.55 7.82
CA ALA A 92 2.46 -3.93 6.55
C ALA A 92 2.89 -5.40 6.48
N ASP A 93 3.26 -6.03 7.59
CA ASP A 93 3.62 -7.44 7.68
C ASP A 93 2.40 -8.34 7.41
N ILE A 94 1.26 -8.07 8.02
CA ILE A 94 0.01 -8.83 7.77
C ILE A 94 -0.46 -8.62 6.31
N ALA A 95 -0.32 -7.40 5.78
CA ALA A 95 -0.61 -7.12 4.38
C ALA A 95 0.31 -7.92 3.43
N ALA A 96 1.59 -8.01 3.75
CA ALA A 96 2.56 -8.81 3.00
C ALA A 96 2.22 -10.31 3.04
N ASP A 97 1.84 -10.84 4.20
CA ASP A 97 1.38 -12.24 4.34
C ASP A 97 0.12 -12.51 3.50
N ALA A 98 -0.83 -11.60 3.49
CA ALA A 98 -2.04 -11.71 2.67
C ALA A 98 -1.71 -11.71 1.17
N CYS A 99 -0.77 -10.86 0.75
CA CYS A 99 -0.27 -10.83 -0.63
C CYS A 99 0.42 -12.15 -1.00
N GLN A 100 1.30 -12.65 -0.13
CA GLN A 100 2.00 -13.91 -0.33
C GLN A 100 1.04 -15.09 -0.48
N LYS A 101 0.05 -15.21 0.40
CA LYS A 101 -0.98 -16.26 0.31
C LYS A 101 -1.77 -16.17 -0.99
N TYR A 102 -2.11 -14.96 -1.41
CA TYR A 102 -2.80 -14.75 -2.68
C TYR A 102 -1.96 -15.24 -3.86
N VAL A 103 -0.68 -14.88 -3.94
CA VAL A 103 0.23 -15.30 -5.00
C VAL A 103 0.43 -16.82 -5.00
N CYS A 104 0.66 -17.43 -3.84
CA CYS A 104 0.79 -18.88 -3.72
C CYS A 104 -0.48 -19.61 -4.22
N ASN A 105 -1.65 -19.11 -3.88
CA ASN A 105 -2.92 -19.68 -4.37
C ASN A 105 -3.06 -19.56 -5.89
N GLN A 106 -2.62 -18.44 -6.48
CA GLN A 106 -2.65 -18.25 -7.94
C GLN A 106 -1.71 -19.22 -8.68
N LEU A 107 -0.56 -19.52 -8.06
CA LEU A 107 0.44 -20.42 -8.62
C LEU A 107 0.19 -21.90 -8.29
N GLY A 108 -0.69 -22.21 -7.32
CA GLY A 108 -0.92 -23.56 -6.84
C GLY A 108 0.26 -24.13 -6.05
N ILE A 109 1.05 -23.26 -5.37
CA ILE A 109 2.20 -23.62 -4.54
C ILE A 109 1.92 -23.36 -3.06
N GLU A 110 2.65 -24.03 -2.18
CA GLU A 110 2.50 -23.83 -0.73
C GLU A 110 3.32 -22.64 -0.24
N ASN A 111 4.52 -22.46 -0.76
CA ASN A 111 5.45 -21.39 -0.36
C ASN A 111 6.05 -20.69 -1.58
N ILE A 112 6.34 -19.41 -1.44
CA ILE A 112 6.99 -18.59 -2.49
C ILE A 112 8.36 -19.16 -2.91
N GLY A 113 9.07 -19.82 -2.01
CA GLY A 113 10.36 -20.45 -2.31
C GLY A 113 10.28 -21.73 -3.14
N ASP A 114 9.08 -22.25 -3.41
CA ASP A 114 8.88 -23.48 -4.19
C ASP A 114 8.97 -23.25 -5.71
N GLU A 115 8.92 -21.99 -6.13
CA GLU A 115 9.02 -21.55 -7.52
C GLU A 115 10.13 -20.51 -7.69
N ASP A 116 10.68 -20.40 -8.90
CA ASP A 116 11.66 -19.37 -9.22
C ASP A 116 11.07 -17.96 -9.08
N LEU A 117 11.77 -17.09 -8.37
CA LEU A 117 11.37 -15.70 -8.11
C LEU A 117 11.03 -14.91 -9.39
N GLU A 118 11.64 -15.24 -10.52
CA GLU A 118 11.31 -14.64 -11.82
C GLU A 118 9.85 -14.88 -12.22
N TYR A 119 9.33 -16.06 -11.92
CA TYR A 119 7.95 -16.43 -12.24
C TYR A 119 6.94 -15.65 -11.40
N VAL A 120 7.23 -15.46 -10.12
CA VAL A 120 6.42 -14.65 -9.20
C VAL A 120 6.39 -13.17 -9.64
N ALA A 121 7.53 -12.62 -10.01
CA ALA A 121 7.65 -11.25 -10.51
C ALA A 121 6.85 -11.03 -11.81
N VAL A 122 6.88 -11.99 -12.73
CA VAL A 122 6.13 -11.95 -14.00
C VAL A 122 4.62 -11.98 -13.76
N ILE A 123 4.12 -12.77 -12.82
CA ILE A 123 2.69 -12.81 -12.51
C ILE A 123 2.22 -11.49 -11.89
N LEU A 124 2.94 -10.94 -10.93
CA LEU A 124 2.62 -9.64 -10.35
C LEU A 124 2.61 -8.53 -11.41
N TYR A 125 3.57 -8.56 -12.33
CA TYR A 125 3.67 -7.59 -13.42
C TYR A 125 2.54 -7.74 -14.46
N THR A 126 2.16 -8.96 -14.82
CA THR A 126 1.08 -9.21 -15.79
C THR A 126 -0.30 -8.88 -15.22
N GLU A 127 -0.51 -9.04 -13.92
CA GLU A 127 -1.74 -8.62 -13.27
C GLU A 127 -1.87 -7.10 -13.23
N GLN A 128 -0.80 -6.37 -12.94
CA GLN A 128 -0.80 -4.90 -13.01
C GLN A 128 -1.17 -4.40 -14.41
N LYS A 129 -0.64 -5.00 -15.47
CA LYS A 129 -1.00 -4.63 -16.85
C LYS A 129 -2.45 -4.94 -17.23
N LYS A 130 -3.07 -5.96 -16.65
CA LYS A 130 -4.49 -6.25 -16.87
C LYS A 130 -5.41 -5.24 -16.20
N GLU A 131 -4.97 -4.61 -15.13
CA GLU A 131 -5.74 -3.59 -14.42
C GLU A 131 -5.62 -2.19 -15.05
N GLU A 132 -4.60 -1.94 -15.88
CA GLU A 132 -4.41 -0.68 -16.61
C GLU A 132 -5.20 -0.60 -17.94
N LYS A 133 -5.79 -1.69 -18.39
CA LYS A 133 -6.68 -1.75 -19.56
C LYS A 133 -8.15 -1.74 -19.16
#